data_85568709168fa85fb06178b8fb5e562c
#
_entry.id   85568709168fa85fb06178b8fb5e562c
#
_cell.length_a   1.000
_cell.length_b   1.000
_cell.length_c   1.000
_cell.angle_alpha   90.00
_cell.angle_beta   90.00
_cell.angle_gamma   90.00
#
_symmetry.space_group_name_H-M   'P 1'
#
loop_
_entity.id
_entity.type
_entity.pdbx_description
1 polymer ?
#
loop_
_entity_poly.entity_id
_entity_poly.type
_entity_poly.pdbx_seq_one_letter_code
_entity_poly.pdbx_strand_id
1 'polypeptide(L)' 'ERKIKMSDAEVKDLNQISKKDIYHTPSGKYIQFIHDHSEKTFDAWELLPDGSHRLLESQSTTIETFDEFKEKILGKN' A
#
# COMPACT_ATOMS: atom_id res chain seq x y z
N GLU A 1 -9.53 -17.75 -2.65
CA GLU A 1 -9.62 -17.40 -2.55
C GLU A 1 -9.84 -16.89 -2.22
N ARG A 2 -9.93 -16.61 -1.97
CA ARG A 2 -9.90 -15.94 -1.65
C ARG A 2 -10.63 -15.27 -1.15
N LYS A 3 -10.92 -15.03 -0.34
CA LYS A 3 -11.57 -14.43 0.29
C LYS A 3 -11.82 -13.21 -0.02
N ILE A 4 -11.24 -12.74 -0.37
CA ILE A 4 -11.29 -11.48 -0.66
C ILE A 4 -11.66 -11.44 -1.92
N LYS A 5 -12.09 -11.99 -2.36
CA LYS A 5 -12.30 -12.04 -3.44
C LYS A 5 -12.50 -11.06 -4.12
N MET A 6 -12.63 -10.35 -3.78
CA MET A 6 -12.81 -9.33 -4.31
C MET A 6 -12.24 -9.05 -5.19
N SER A 7 -11.41 -9.30 -5.08
CA SER A 7 -10.67 -8.80 -5.76
C SER A 7 -9.78 -9.70 -6.32
N ASP A 8 -10.16 -10.68 -7.09
CA ASP A 8 -9.23 -11.50 -7.79
C ASP A 8 -8.35 -10.67 -8.69
N ALA A 9 -8.91 -9.69 -9.38
CA ALA A 9 -8.09 -8.81 -10.22
C ALA A 9 -7.12 -8.01 -9.37
N GLU A 10 -7.60 -7.53 -8.27
CA GLU A 10 -6.75 -6.77 -7.38
C GLU A 10 -5.65 -7.64 -6.82
N VAL A 11 -5.98 -8.87 -6.46
CA VAL A 11 -4.99 -9.79 -5.92
C VAL A 11 -3.93 -10.08 -6.96
N LYS A 12 -4.33 -10.21 -8.22
CA LYS A 12 -3.35 -10.43 -9.26
C LYS A 12 -2.41 -9.25 -9.40
N ASP A 13 -2.97 -8.05 -9.34
CA ASP A 13 -2.12 -6.86 -9.43
C ASP A 13 -1.14 -6.80 -8.28
N LEU A 14 -1.58 -7.15 -7.09
CA LEU A 14 -0.70 -7.17 -5.94
C LEU A 14 0.45 -8.13 -6.16
N ASN A 15 0.15 -9.29 -6.73
CA ASN A 15 1.20 -10.25 -7.02
C ASN A 15 2.22 -9.71 -8.00
N GLN A 16 1.74 -8.97 -8.99
CA GLN A 16 2.64 -8.45 -10.01
C GLN A 16 3.49 -7.31 -9.50
N ILE A 17 2.96 -6.52 -8.60
CA ILE A 17 3.71 -5.40 -8.09
C ILE A 17 4.64 -5.85 -6.98
N SER A 18 4.11 -6.42 -5.95
CA SER A 18 4.88 -6.92 -4.82
C SER A 18 3.90 -7.34 -3.76
N LYS A 19 4.17 -8.49 -3.15
CA LYS A 19 3.34 -8.89 -2.05
C LYS A 19 3.87 -8.42 -0.75
N LYS A 20 5.08 -7.85 -0.74
CA LYS A 20 5.62 -7.33 0.47
C LYS A 20 4.96 -6.02 0.74
N ASP A 21 4.86 -5.63 1.94
CA ASP A 21 4.38 -4.30 2.33
C ASP A 21 2.96 -4.00 1.87
N ILE A 22 2.13 -5.01 1.81
CA ILE A 22 0.71 -4.83 1.56
C ILE A 22 -0.02 -5.20 2.84
N TYR A 23 -0.82 -4.28 3.33
CA TYR A 23 -1.48 -4.43 4.61
C TYR A 23 -2.98 -4.26 4.49
N HIS A 24 -3.71 -5.06 5.25
CA HIS A 24 -5.16 -4.95 5.33
C HIS A 24 -5.49 -4.26 6.65
N THR A 25 -6.11 -3.10 6.59
CA THR A 25 -6.39 -2.34 7.79
C THR A 25 -7.67 -2.81 8.46
N PRO A 26 -7.84 -2.51 9.75
CA PRO A 26 -9.10 -2.86 10.42
C PRO A 26 -10.32 -2.22 9.79
N SER A 27 -10.15 -1.09 9.11
CA SER A 27 -11.27 -0.43 8.45
C SER A 27 -11.62 -1.06 7.11
N GLY A 28 -10.88 -2.10 6.70
CA GLY A 28 -11.19 -2.80 5.46
C GLY A 28 -10.45 -2.33 4.24
N LYS A 29 -9.42 -1.51 4.42
CA LYS A 29 -8.64 -1.02 3.28
C LYS A 29 -7.43 -1.89 3.04
N TYR A 30 -7.01 -1.95 1.78
CA TYR A 30 -5.73 -2.58 1.45
C TYR A 30 -4.78 -1.47 1.05
N ILE A 31 -3.63 -1.43 1.69
CA ILE A 31 -2.65 -0.37 1.47
C ILE A 31 -1.33 -1.01 1.09
N GLN A 32 -0.75 -0.53 0.01
CA GLN A 32 0.56 -0.98 -0.44
C GLN A 32 1.56 0.14 -0.20
N PHE A 33 2.70 -0.23 0.38
CA PHE A 33 3.78 0.72 0.62
C PHE A 33 4.90 0.46 -0.37
N ILE A 34 5.41 1.51 -0.98
CA ILE A 34 6.46 1.42 -1.97
C ILE A 34 7.60 2.33 -1.58
N HIS A 35 8.82 1.80 -1.66
CA HIS A 35 10.01 2.61 -1.49
C HIS A 35 10.52 2.93 -2.90
N ASP A 36 10.30 4.16 -3.33
CA ASP A 36 10.71 4.59 -4.66
C ASP A 36 12.14 5.09 -4.58
N HIS A 37 13.06 4.27 -5.04
CA HIS A 37 14.48 4.62 -4.93
C HIS A 37 14.87 5.72 -5.89
N SER A 38 14.20 5.86 -7.01
CA SER A 38 14.58 6.88 -7.97
C SER A 38 14.11 8.25 -7.54
N GLU A 39 12.92 8.35 -6.94
CA GLU A 39 12.40 9.63 -6.46
C GLU A 39 12.78 9.86 -5.00
N LYS A 40 13.28 8.84 -4.34
CA LYS A 40 13.68 8.90 -2.93
C LYS A 40 12.49 9.25 -2.06
N THR A 41 11.41 8.53 -2.26
CA THR A 41 10.19 8.72 -1.47
C THR A 41 9.67 7.38 -0.98
N PHE A 42 8.87 7.45 0.09
CA PHE A 42 8.03 6.35 0.52
C PHE A 42 6.62 6.71 0.11
N ASP A 43 5.94 5.81 -0.59
CA ASP A 43 4.59 6.06 -1.10
C ASP A 43 3.62 5.08 -0.48
N ALA A 44 2.43 5.54 -0.15
CA ALA A 44 1.36 4.69 0.35
C ALA A 44 0.19 4.79 -0.61
N TRP A 45 -0.22 3.64 -1.13
CA TRP A 45 -1.30 3.55 -2.10
C TRP A 45 -2.43 2.71 -1.53
N GLU A 46 -3.65 3.16 -1.73
CA GLU A 46 -4.80 2.34 -1.39
C GLU A 46 -5.19 1.54 -2.62
N LEU A 47 -5.42 0.24 -2.43
CA LEU A 47 -5.81 -0.64 -3.52
C LEU A 47 -7.32 -0.75 -3.48
N LEU A 48 -7.98 -0.34 -4.55
CA LEU A 48 -9.42 -0.25 -4.57
C LEU A 48 -10.05 -1.51 -5.17
N PRO A 49 -11.31 -1.79 -4.83
CA PRO A 49 -11.94 -3.04 -5.29
C PRO A 49 -12.03 -3.19 -6.81
N ASP A 50 -12.01 -2.08 -7.54
CA ASP A 50 -12.08 -2.14 -8.98
C ASP A 50 -10.72 -2.36 -9.63
N GLY A 51 -9.68 -2.54 -8.81
CA GLY A 51 -8.33 -2.77 -9.33
C GLY A 51 -7.51 -1.52 -9.50
N SER A 52 -8.07 -0.36 -9.22
CA SER A 52 -7.32 0.88 -9.33
C SER A 52 -6.58 1.17 -8.03
N HIS A 53 -5.71 2.16 -8.07
CA HIS A 53 -4.92 2.56 -6.91
C HIS A 53 -5.11 4.05 -6.67
N ARG A 54 -5.03 4.44 -5.42
CA ARG A 54 -5.14 5.83 -5.06
C ARG A 54 -3.98 6.19 -4.14
N LEU A 55 -3.22 7.22 -4.50
CA LEU A 55 -2.10 7.64 -3.67
C LEU A 55 -2.63 8.30 -2.40
N LEU A 56 -2.27 7.77 -1.26
CA LEU A 56 -2.67 8.33 0.02
C LEU A 56 -1.67 9.35 0.51
N GLU A 57 -0.40 9.03 0.42
CA GLU A 57 0.63 9.93 0.93
C GLU A 57 1.97 9.56 0.32
N SER A 58 2.84 10.55 0.18
CA SER A 58 4.20 10.37 -0.28
C SER A 58 5.10 11.18 0.63
N GLN A 59 6.22 10.61 1.07
CA GLN A 59 7.12 11.28 2.00
C GLN A 59 8.56 11.06 1.58
N SER A 60 9.40 12.05 1.81
CA SER A 60 10.82 11.91 1.50
C SER A 60 11.45 10.86 2.40
N THR A 61 12.36 10.07 1.84
CA THR A 61 13.05 9.05 2.62
C THR A 61 13.98 9.64 3.66
N THR A 62 14.23 10.95 3.63
CA THR A 62 15.10 11.60 4.60
C THR A 62 14.36 12.07 5.84
N ILE A 63 13.01 12.01 5.83
CA ILE A 63 12.24 12.53 6.94
C ILE A 63 12.03 11.46 8.02
N GLU A 64 11.81 10.23 7.63
CA GLU A 64 11.54 9.15 8.57
C GLU A 64 11.88 7.83 7.91
N THR A 65 11.96 6.77 8.70
CA THR A 65 12.24 5.45 8.14
C THR A 65 10.98 4.89 7.50
N PHE A 66 11.16 3.85 6.68
CA PHE A 66 10.04 3.20 6.02
C PHE A 66 9.08 2.64 7.08
N ASP A 67 9.62 2.03 8.13
CA ASP A 67 8.78 1.47 9.18
C ASP A 67 7.96 2.55 9.88
N GLU A 68 8.59 3.70 10.15
CA GLU A 68 7.86 4.80 10.77
C GLU A 68 6.77 5.33 9.86
N PHE A 69 7.06 5.41 8.57
CA PHE A 69 6.07 5.87 7.59
C PHE A 69 4.88 4.91 7.56
N LYS A 70 5.18 3.59 7.53
CA LYS A 70 4.11 2.59 7.49
C LYS A 70 3.23 2.68 8.73
N GLU A 71 3.85 2.81 9.90
CA GLU A 71 3.08 2.90 11.14
C GLU A 71 2.20 4.14 11.15
N LYS A 72 2.72 5.25 10.66
CA LYS A 72 1.95 6.48 10.62
C LYS A 72 0.73 6.33 9.73
N ILE A 73 0.93 5.78 8.54
CA ILE A 73 -0.17 5.63 7.60
C ILE A 73 -1.20 4.64 8.13
N LEU A 74 -0.75 3.52 8.66
CA LEU A 74 -1.67 2.51 9.17
C LEU A 74 -2.46 3.03 10.36
N GLY A 75 -1.84 3.87 11.17
CA GLY A 75 -2.54 4.46 12.31
C GLY A 75 -3.64 5.42 11.91
N LYS A 76 -3.52 6.03 10.72
CA LYS A 76 -4.54 6.94 10.23
C LYS A 76 -5.68 6.20 9.55
N ASN A 77 -5.44 5.01 9.12
CA ASN A 77 -6.40 4.28 8.31
C ASN A 77 -6.84 2.99 8.97
#